data_095aafb19bbd27d0589ef56ed8cfce8e
#
_entry.id   095aafb19bbd27d0589ef56ed8cfce8e
#
_cell.length_a   1.000
_cell.length_b   1.000
_cell.length_c   1.000
_cell.angle_alpha   90.00
_cell.angle_beta   90.00
_cell.angle_gamma   90.00
#
_symmetry.space_group_name_H-M   'P 1'
#
loop_
_entity.id
_entity.type
_entity.pdbx_description
1 polymer ?
#
loop_
_entity_poly.entity_id
_entity_poly.type
_entity_poly.pdbx_seq_one_letter_code
_entity_poly.pdbx_strand_id
1 'polypeptide(L)'
;MSETATKKKEPGMATLVIVLFAICAATALLLGLTNYVTAPFIAANNKKTTQEAMAAVLPADSYDEVEYTGGDAMVQAVYKAGDAGYVVEVKPATSFSGNLTIMVGVDNTGACSGISITSTGETSGLGSNASKPDFQAQFVGKTGEVKVTKDGGDIDALTGATITSRGVC
;
A
#
# COMPACT_ATOMS: atom_id res chain seq x y z
N MET A 1 34.37 -45.99 37.02
CA MET A 1 34.44 -44.69 36.33
C MET A 1 33.19 -43.88 36.74
N SER A 2 33.34 -42.97 37.70
CA SER A 2 32.21 -42.14 38.16
C SER A 2 32.14 -40.89 37.30
N GLU A 3 31.08 -40.80 36.52
CA GLU A 3 30.74 -39.63 35.72
C GLU A 3 30.13 -38.57 36.65
N THR A 4 30.90 -37.55 36.97
CA THR A 4 30.47 -36.40 37.78
C THR A 4 29.60 -35.53 36.90
N ALA A 5 28.27 -35.74 36.90
CA ALA A 5 27.29 -34.85 36.29
C ALA A 5 27.35 -33.51 36.98
N THR A 6 27.96 -32.50 36.34
CA THR A 6 27.98 -31.12 36.80
C THR A 6 26.56 -30.57 36.76
N LYS A 7 25.89 -30.49 37.90
CA LYS A 7 24.55 -29.93 38.08
C LYS A 7 24.60 -28.46 37.75
N LYS A 8 24.21 -28.09 36.53
CA LYS A 8 24.15 -26.71 36.07
C LYS A 8 23.13 -25.95 36.93
N LYS A 9 23.58 -24.99 37.71
CA LYS A 9 22.72 -24.20 38.61
C LYS A 9 21.71 -23.41 37.75
N GLU A 10 20.44 -23.67 37.97
CA GLU A 10 19.39 -22.94 37.24
C GLU A 10 19.44 -21.44 37.58
N PRO A 11 19.29 -20.55 36.56
CA PRO A 11 19.32 -19.11 36.80
C PRO A 11 18.14 -18.71 37.67
N GLY A 12 18.40 -17.86 38.67
CA GLY A 12 17.33 -17.31 39.51
C GLY A 12 16.36 -16.43 38.71
N MET A 13 15.12 -16.31 39.16
CA MET A 13 14.07 -15.50 38.53
C MET A 13 14.54 -14.08 38.17
N ALA A 14 15.26 -13.41 39.07
CA ALA A 14 15.81 -12.08 38.84
C ALA A 14 16.78 -12.05 37.64
N THR A 15 17.62 -13.05 37.49
CA THR A 15 18.55 -13.15 36.37
C THR A 15 17.82 -13.30 35.04
N LEU A 16 16.75 -14.09 35.01
CA LEU A 16 15.92 -14.27 33.81
C LEU A 16 15.25 -12.95 33.39
N VAL A 17 14.69 -12.21 34.34
CA VAL A 17 14.07 -10.89 34.08
C VAL A 17 15.09 -9.89 33.55
N ILE A 18 16.28 -9.81 34.15
CA ILE A 18 17.34 -8.89 33.70
C ILE A 18 17.81 -9.22 32.29
N VAL A 19 18.03 -10.50 32.00
CA VAL A 19 18.46 -10.94 30.66
C VAL A 19 17.39 -10.64 29.61
N LEU A 20 16.13 -10.93 29.92
CA LEU A 20 15.02 -10.62 29.01
C LEU A 20 14.93 -9.11 28.75
N PHE A 21 14.98 -8.30 29.83
CA PHE A 21 14.96 -6.84 29.71
C PHE A 21 16.13 -6.32 28.86
N ALA A 22 17.34 -6.83 29.05
CA ALA A 22 18.51 -6.43 28.29
C ALA A 22 18.37 -6.75 26.79
N ILE A 23 17.82 -7.93 26.45
CA ILE A 23 17.58 -8.31 25.06
C ILE A 23 16.49 -7.42 24.43
N CYS A 24 15.37 -7.19 25.13
CA CYS A 24 14.31 -6.31 24.65
C CYS A 24 14.81 -4.85 24.46
N ALA A 25 15.59 -4.33 25.42
CA ALA A 25 16.15 -2.99 25.33
C ALA A 25 17.13 -2.88 24.14
N ALA A 26 18.00 -3.85 23.94
CA ALA A 26 18.95 -3.86 22.82
C ALA A 26 18.21 -3.93 21.46
N THR A 27 17.21 -4.81 21.33
CA THR A 27 16.43 -4.91 20.10
C THR A 27 15.61 -3.65 19.82
N ALA A 28 14.97 -3.07 20.82
CA ALA A 28 14.22 -1.82 20.68
C ALA A 28 15.13 -0.66 20.25
N LEU A 29 16.33 -0.55 20.82
CA LEU A 29 17.33 0.45 20.47
C LEU A 29 17.79 0.29 19.00
N LEU A 30 18.11 -0.93 18.58
CA LEU A 30 18.53 -1.22 17.20
C LEU A 30 17.43 -0.90 16.19
N LEU A 31 16.19 -1.30 16.49
CA LEU A 31 15.04 -1.00 15.63
C LEU A 31 14.75 0.50 15.55
N GLY A 32 14.79 1.20 16.69
CA GLY A 32 14.59 2.64 16.76
C GLY A 32 15.66 3.41 15.97
N LEU A 33 16.94 3.03 16.12
CA LEU A 33 18.05 3.64 15.39
C LEU A 33 17.93 3.38 13.87
N THR A 34 17.61 2.16 13.48
CA THR A 34 17.40 1.81 12.08
C THR A 34 16.26 2.64 11.49
N ASN A 35 15.12 2.72 12.18
CA ASN A 35 13.98 3.52 11.73
C ASN A 35 14.34 5.01 11.61
N TYR A 36 15.06 5.56 12.58
CA TYR A 36 15.51 6.96 12.55
C TYR A 36 16.35 7.28 11.31
N VAL A 37 17.26 6.38 10.95
CA VAL A 37 18.14 6.55 9.78
C VAL A 37 17.36 6.33 8.47
N THR A 38 16.43 5.37 8.43
CA THR A 38 15.74 5.01 7.18
C THR A 38 14.51 5.87 6.89
N ALA A 39 13.87 6.45 7.90
CA ALA A 39 12.64 7.24 7.73
C ALA A 39 12.74 8.37 6.67
N PRO A 40 13.80 9.21 6.62
CA PRO A 40 13.91 10.25 5.60
C PRO A 40 14.04 9.68 4.19
N PHE A 41 14.73 8.54 4.01
CA PHE A 41 14.86 7.87 2.72
C PHE A 41 13.54 7.27 2.26
N ILE A 42 12.78 6.67 3.19
CA ILE A 42 11.43 6.14 2.92
C ILE A 42 10.51 7.28 2.49
N ALA A 43 10.51 8.41 3.19
CA ALA A 43 9.69 9.56 2.86
C ALA A 43 10.03 10.15 1.48
N ALA A 44 11.32 10.26 1.14
CA ALA A 44 11.77 10.73 -0.17
C ALA A 44 11.36 9.76 -1.28
N ASN A 45 11.51 8.46 -1.06
CA ASN A 45 11.13 7.44 -2.03
C ASN A 45 9.62 7.41 -2.25
N ASN A 46 8.82 7.53 -1.19
CA ASN A 46 7.36 7.59 -1.29
C ASN A 46 6.91 8.79 -2.14
N LYS A 47 7.49 9.98 -1.92
CA LYS A 47 7.20 11.16 -2.75
C LYS A 47 7.50 10.90 -4.22
N LYS A 48 8.65 10.30 -4.53
CA LYS A 48 9.03 9.95 -5.88
C LYS A 48 8.04 8.95 -6.51
N THR A 49 7.71 7.89 -5.80
CA THR A 49 6.73 6.88 -6.25
C THR A 49 5.35 7.52 -6.51
N THR A 50 4.89 8.41 -5.63
CA THR A 50 3.64 9.15 -5.82
C THR A 50 3.68 10.01 -7.09
N GLN A 51 4.76 10.76 -7.33
CA GLN A 51 4.91 11.59 -8.53
C GLN A 51 4.96 10.75 -9.81
N GLU A 52 5.71 9.66 -9.81
CA GLU A 52 5.77 8.72 -10.94
C GLU A 52 4.41 8.08 -11.22
N ALA A 53 3.66 7.71 -10.18
CA ALA A 53 2.32 7.16 -10.31
C ALA A 53 1.32 8.19 -10.87
N MET A 54 1.37 9.44 -10.40
CA MET A 54 0.53 10.52 -10.95
C MET A 54 0.80 10.72 -12.44
N ALA A 55 2.09 10.81 -12.83
CA ALA A 55 2.47 10.97 -14.23
C ALA A 55 2.07 9.77 -15.10
N ALA A 56 2.06 8.56 -14.53
CA ALA A 56 1.67 7.34 -15.25
C ALA A 56 0.15 7.26 -15.50
N VAL A 57 -0.69 7.78 -14.58
CA VAL A 57 -2.16 7.71 -14.71
C VAL A 57 -2.76 8.89 -15.45
N LEU A 58 -2.18 10.07 -15.32
CA LEU A 58 -2.60 11.28 -16.03
C LEU A 58 -1.41 12.24 -16.21
N PRO A 59 -0.68 12.19 -17.34
CA PRO A 59 0.48 13.05 -17.58
C PRO A 59 0.11 14.53 -17.55
N ALA A 60 0.83 15.32 -16.74
CA ALA A 60 0.68 16.77 -16.64
C ALA A 60 2.00 17.45 -16.25
N ASP A 61 2.11 18.74 -16.49
CA ASP A 61 3.30 19.54 -16.15
C ASP A 61 3.42 19.80 -14.64
N SER A 62 2.28 19.86 -13.95
CA SER A 62 2.22 20.06 -12.49
C SER A 62 1.04 19.32 -11.86
N TYR A 63 1.19 19.03 -10.57
CA TYR A 63 0.15 18.43 -9.74
C TYR A 63 0.02 19.25 -8.47
N ASP A 64 -1.10 19.93 -8.33
CA ASP A 64 -1.40 20.78 -7.18
C ASP A 64 -2.40 20.06 -6.27
N GLU A 65 -2.06 19.86 -5.01
CA GLU A 65 -2.95 19.24 -4.04
C GLU A 65 -4.16 20.15 -3.78
N VAL A 66 -5.35 19.59 -3.85
CA VAL A 66 -6.63 20.29 -3.67
C VAL A 66 -7.34 19.73 -2.46
N GLU A 67 -7.92 20.60 -1.64
CA GLU A 67 -8.70 20.19 -0.49
C GLU A 67 -9.95 19.43 -0.92
N TYR A 68 -10.09 18.19 -0.46
CA TYR A 68 -11.24 17.34 -0.74
C TYR A 68 -12.29 17.47 0.36
N THR A 69 -13.48 17.98 -0.01
CA THR A 69 -14.60 18.21 0.90
C THR A 69 -15.75 17.21 0.72
N GLY A 70 -15.57 16.18 -0.12
CA GLY A 70 -16.64 15.24 -0.51
C GLY A 70 -17.05 14.22 0.56
N GLY A 71 -16.29 14.11 1.66
CA GLY A 71 -16.65 13.26 2.82
C GLY A 71 -16.45 11.75 2.63
N ASP A 72 -15.93 11.27 1.51
CA ASP A 72 -15.59 9.85 1.32
C ASP A 72 -14.26 9.54 2.01
N ALA A 73 -14.31 8.67 3.01
CA ALA A 73 -13.14 8.28 3.80
C ALA A 73 -12.10 7.46 3.00
N MET A 74 -12.45 6.91 1.84
CA MET A 74 -11.52 6.19 0.97
C MET A 74 -10.60 7.16 0.21
N VAL A 75 -11.03 8.39 -0.06
CA VAL A 75 -10.21 9.41 -0.71
C VAL A 75 -9.23 9.99 0.29
N GLN A 76 -7.93 9.82 0.03
CA GLN A 76 -6.86 10.30 0.90
C GLN A 76 -6.34 11.67 0.46
N ALA A 77 -6.18 11.87 -0.85
CA ALA A 77 -5.73 13.13 -1.42
C ALA A 77 -6.27 13.29 -2.85
N VAL A 78 -6.42 14.54 -3.29
CA VAL A 78 -6.81 14.89 -4.65
C VAL A 78 -5.80 15.88 -5.19
N TYR A 79 -5.31 15.62 -6.39
CA TYR A 79 -4.36 16.48 -7.08
C TYR A 79 -4.96 16.96 -8.40
N LYS A 80 -4.93 18.26 -8.63
CA LYS A 80 -5.27 18.83 -9.94
C LYS A 80 -4.07 18.67 -10.87
N ALA A 81 -4.24 18.00 -11.98
CA ALA A 81 -3.23 17.75 -13.00
C ALA A 81 -3.30 18.83 -14.10
N GLY A 82 -2.87 20.06 -13.79
CA GLY A 82 -2.96 21.20 -14.71
C GLY A 82 -4.35 21.35 -15.31
N ASP A 83 -4.42 21.30 -16.65
CA ASP A 83 -5.68 21.34 -17.41
C ASP A 83 -6.14 19.95 -17.88
N ALA A 84 -5.43 18.87 -17.51
CA ALA A 84 -5.73 17.51 -17.98
C ALA A 84 -6.85 16.83 -17.19
N GLY A 85 -7.06 17.23 -15.93
CA GLY A 85 -8.05 16.63 -15.04
C GLY A 85 -7.57 16.53 -13.60
N TYR A 86 -7.87 15.41 -12.94
CA TYR A 86 -7.53 15.19 -11.54
C TYR A 86 -6.90 13.82 -11.34
N VAL A 87 -6.00 13.72 -10.37
CA VAL A 87 -5.49 12.45 -9.85
C VAL A 87 -5.96 12.31 -8.43
N VAL A 88 -6.55 11.16 -8.11
CA VAL A 88 -7.12 10.88 -6.79
C VAL A 88 -6.35 9.73 -6.15
N GLU A 89 -5.86 9.94 -4.95
CA GLU A 89 -5.30 8.88 -4.11
C GLU A 89 -6.41 8.23 -3.29
N VAL A 90 -6.60 6.93 -3.50
CA VAL A 90 -7.69 6.17 -2.88
C VAL A 90 -7.11 5.03 -2.05
N LYS A 91 -7.64 4.86 -0.85
CA LYS A 91 -7.41 3.68 -0.02
C LYS A 91 -8.72 2.91 0.15
N PRO A 92 -8.94 1.84 -0.64
CA PRO A 92 -10.18 1.07 -0.57
C PRO A 92 -10.41 0.50 0.81
N ALA A 93 -11.65 0.55 1.29
CA ALA A 93 -12.06 -0.08 2.54
C ALA A 93 -11.99 -1.61 2.46
N THR A 94 -12.11 -2.16 1.23
CA THR A 94 -12.15 -3.60 0.96
C THR A 94 -10.89 -4.00 0.21
N SER A 95 -9.92 -4.57 0.92
CA SER A 95 -8.78 -5.27 0.32
C SER A 95 -8.41 -6.44 1.20
N PHE A 96 -7.73 -7.45 0.67
CA PHE A 96 -7.40 -8.65 1.45
C PHE A 96 -6.45 -8.34 2.61
N SER A 97 -5.47 -7.48 2.39
CA SER A 97 -4.47 -7.08 3.40
C SER A 97 -4.82 -5.82 4.19
N GLY A 98 -5.80 -5.03 3.74
CA GLY A 98 -6.10 -3.71 4.29
C GLY A 98 -5.08 -2.61 3.93
N ASN A 99 -4.08 -2.91 3.11
CA ASN A 99 -2.97 -2.01 2.74
C ASN A 99 -2.86 -1.81 1.22
N LEU A 100 -3.96 -1.47 0.58
CA LEU A 100 -3.99 -1.14 -0.84
C LEU A 100 -4.11 0.38 -0.98
N THR A 101 -3.23 0.99 -1.76
CA THR A 101 -3.32 2.41 -2.13
C THR A 101 -3.23 2.53 -3.64
N ILE A 102 -4.16 3.26 -4.23
CA ILE A 102 -4.35 3.38 -5.67
C ILE A 102 -4.33 4.85 -6.05
N MET A 103 -3.57 5.21 -7.08
CA MET A 103 -3.72 6.46 -7.80
C MET A 103 -4.66 6.25 -8.97
N VAL A 104 -5.69 7.06 -9.08
CA VAL A 104 -6.67 7.04 -10.16
C VAL A 104 -6.61 8.37 -10.89
N GLY A 105 -6.28 8.32 -12.17
CA GLY A 105 -6.38 9.49 -13.04
C GLY A 105 -7.80 9.63 -13.58
N VAL A 106 -8.34 10.82 -13.55
CA VAL A 106 -9.67 11.17 -14.10
C VAL A 106 -9.51 12.35 -15.02
N ASP A 107 -9.87 12.20 -16.26
CA ASP A 107 -9.83 13.27 -17.25
C ASP A 107 -11.00 14.25 -17.10
N ASN A 108 -10.98 15.33 -17.91
CA ASN A 108 -12.03 16.36 -17.90
C ASN A 108 -13.41 15.87 -18.36
N THR A 109 -13.52 14.68 -18.90
CA THR A 109 -14.80 14.04 -19.27
C THR A 109 -15.37 13.20 -18.16
N GLY A 110 -14.62 12.99 -17.08
CA GLY A 110 -14.94 12.10 -15.98
C GLY A 110 -14.61 10.64 -16.25
N ALA A 111 -13.84 10.35 -17.30
CA ALA A 111 -13.36 9.01 -17.59
C ALA A 111 -12.04 8.73 -16.87
N CYS A 112 -11.86 7.47 -16.45
CA CYS A 112 -10.60 7.00 -15.88
C CYS A 112 -9.51 7.00 -16.96
N SER A 113 -8.49 7.81 -16.81
CA SER A 113 -7.34 7.84 -17.72
C SER A 113 -6.35 6.71 -17.44
N GLY A 114 -6.35 6.19 -16.23
CA GLY A 114 -5.50 5.09 -15.79
C GLY A 114 -5.53 4.92 -14.27
N ILE A 115 -5.08 3.75 -13.82
CA ILE A 115 -4.85 3.51 -12.39
C ILE A 115 -3.41 3.05 -12.17
N SER A 116 -2.86 3.33 -10.99
CA SER A 116 -1.56 2.83 -10.55
C SER A 116 -1.60 2.46 -9.08
N ILE A 117 -1.12 1.27 -8.74
CA ILE A 117 -1.06 0.81 -7.35
C ILE A 117 0.27 1.24 -6.76
N THR A 118 0.25 2.19 -5.83
CA THR A 118 1.43 2.76 -5.19
C THR A 118 1.89 2.01 -3.95
N SER A 119 0.95 1.35 -3.27
CA SER A 119 1.25 0.50 -2.12
C SER A 119 0.33 -0.71 -2.10
N THR A 120 0.89 -1.87 -1.80
CA THR A 120 0.13 -3.11 -1.67
C THR A 120 0.75 -4.01 -0.60
N GLY A 121 -0.07 -4.49 0.33
CA GLY A 121 0.27 -5.57 1.26
C GLY A 121 -0.33 -6.91 0.83
N GLU A 122 -0.85 -6.99 -0.38
CA GLU A 122 -1.53 -8.16 -0.92
C GLU A 122 -0.60 -9.36 -1.08
N THR A 123 -1.16 -10.57 -1.04
CA THR A 123 -0.38 -11.80 -1.18
C THR A 123 0.36 -11.83 -2.51
N SER A 124 1.68 -12.09 -2.43
CA SER A 124 2.55 -12.21 -3.61
C SER A 124 2.06 -13.30 -4.57
N GLY A 125 2.03 -12.98 -5.86
CA GLY A 125 1.55 -13.89 -6.92
C GLY A 125 0.03 -14.02 -7.02
N LEU A 126 -0.74 -13.42 -6.09
CA LEU A 126 -2.20 -13.37 -6.10
C LEU A 126 -2.69 -11.92 -6.22
N GLY A 127 -3.06 -11.26 -5.12
CA GLY A 127 -3.53 -9.89 -5.12
C GLY A 127 -2.49 -8.87 -5.58
N SER A 128 -1.20 -9.14 -5.37
CA SER A 128 -0.11 -8.31 -5.91
C SER A 128 -0.09 -8.22 -7.45
N ASN A 129 -0.76 -9.13 -8.15
CA ASN A 129 -0.92 -9.06 -9.61
C ASN A 129 -1.79 -7.86 -10.05
N ALA A 130 -2.53 -7.22 -9.14
CA ALA A 130 -3.25 -5.98 -9.42
C ALA A 130 -2.31 -4.84 -9.88
N SER A 131 -1.03 -4.89 -9.49
CA SER A 131 -0.03 -3.93 -9.95
C SER A 131 0.48 -4.19 -11.38
N LYS A 132 0.03 -5.26 -12.04
CA LYS A 132 0.44 -5.55 -13.42
C LYS A 132 -0.30 -4.67 -14.42
N PRO A 133 0.39 -4.22 -15.50
CA PRO A 133 -0.21 -3.38 -16.52
C PRO A 133 -1.47 -3.96 -17.16
N ASP A 134 -1.50 -5.28 -17.41
CA ASP A 134 -2.65 -5.95 -18.04
C ASP A 134 -3.95 -5.82 -17.22
N PHE A 135 -3.84 -5.88 -15.89
CA PHE A 135 -5.00 -5.68 -15.02
C PHE A 135 -5.40 -4.21 -14.96
N GLN A 136 -4.44 -3.31 -14.83
CA GLN A 136 -4.67 -1.87 -14.72
C GLN A 136 -5.24 -1.27 -16.02
N ALA A 137 -4.84 -1.79 -17.16
CA ALA A 137 -5.32 -1.32 -18.47
C ALA A 137 -6.85 -1.49 -18.66
N GLN A 138 -7.47 -2.41 -17.94
CA GLN A 138 -8.92 -2.63 -18.02
C GLN A 138 -9.74 -1.43 -17.54
N PHE A 139 -9.15 -0.55 -16.73
CA PHE A 139 -9.84 0.60 -16.14
C PHE A 139 -9.81 1.83 -17.04
N VAL A 140 -8.95 1.87 -18.05
CA VAL A 140 -8.81 3.01 -18.95
C VAL A 140 -10.10 3.25 -19.73
N GLY A 141 -10.59 4.49 -19.73
CA GLY A 141 -11.82 4.90 -20.39
C GLY A 141 -13.12 4.52 -19.66
N LYS A 142 -13.02 3.88 -18.49
CA LYS A 142 -14.22 3.57 -17.70
C LYS A 142 -14.80 4.80 -17.05
N THR A 143 -16.13 4.82 -16.95
CA THR A 143 -16.91 5.89 -16.31
C THR A 143 -17.98 5.29 -15.41
N GLY A 144 -18.37 6.02 -14.37
CA GLY A 144 -19.39 5.59 -13.43
C GLY A 144 -18.95 4.44 -12.54
N GLU A 145 -19.88 3.57 -12.19
CA GLU A 145 -19.62 2.45 -11.29
C GLU A 145 -18.91 1.31 -12.03
N VAL A 146 -17.70 0.98 -11.58
CA VAL A 146 -16.86 -0.10 -12.14
C VAL A 146 -16.98 -1.34 -11.25
N LYS A 147 -17.21 -2.51 -11.85
CA LYS A 147 -17.34 -3.79 -11.15
C LYS A 147 -16.61 -4.91 -11.86
N VAL A 148 -16.27 -5.96 -11.11
CA VAL A 148 -15.76 -7.19 -11.70
C VAL A 148 -16.88 -7.96 -12.43
N THR A 149 -16.53 -8.76 -13.44
CA THR A 149 -17.48 -9.58 -14.24
C THR A 149 -18.37 -10.49 -13.39
N LYS A 150 -17.85 -10.99 -12.26
CA LYS A 150 -18.62 -11.80 -11.30
C LYS A 150 -19.77 -11.03 -10.63
N ASP A 151 -19.70 -9.72 -10.60
CA ASP A 151 -20.68 -8.83 -9.96
C ASP A 151 -21.47 -8.03 -11.02
N GLY A 152 -21.43 -8.50 -12.27
CA GLY A 152 -22.17 -7.89 -13.38
C GLY A 152 -21.45 -6.72 -14.07
N GLY A 153 -20.19 -6.50 -13.79
CA GLY A 153 -19.34 -5.53 -14.46
C GLY A 153 -18.53 -6.11 -15.62
N ASP A 154 -17.50 -5.40 -16.02
CA ASP A 154 -16.69 -5.71 -17.20
C ASP A 154 -15.18 -5.80 -16.91
N ILE A 155 -14.78 -5.80 -15.61
CA ILE A 155 -13.41 -6.02 -15.20
C ILE A 155 -13.17 -7.50 -14.90
N ASP A 156 -12.20 -8.10 -15.57
CA ASP A 156 -11.80 -9.48 -15.31
C ASP A 156 -11.03 -9.57 -13.99
N ALA A 157 -11.61 -10.28 -13.03
CA ALA A 157 -11.01 -10.44 -11.73
C ALA A 157 -9.73 -11.30 -11.78
N LEU A 158 -8.74 -10.95 -10.98
CA LEU A 158 -7.54 -11.75 -10.80
C LEU A 158 -7.88 -13.13 -10.24
N THR A 159 -7.35 -14.18 -10.88
CA THR A 159 -7.53 -15.56 -10.42
C THR A 159 -7.00 -15.72 -8.99
N GLY A 160 -7.84 -16.19 -8.08
CA GLY A 160 -7.50 -16.38 -6.67
C GLY A 160 -7.46 -15.09 -5.83
N ALA A 161 -7.73 -13.89 -6.42
CA ALA A 161 -7.69 -12.62 -5.72
C ALA A 161 -8.93 -11.74 -6.00
N THR A 162 -10.12 -12.33 -5.95
CA THR A 162 -11.39 -11.63 -6.20
C THR A 162 -11.65 -10.49 -5.21
N ILE A 163 -11.23 -10.65 -3.93
CA ILE A 163 -11.39 -9.60 -2.92
C ILE A 163 -10.56 -8.36 -3.29
N THR A 164 -9.29 -8.56 -3.66
CA THR A 164 -8.42 -7.49 -4.15
C THR A 164 -8.99 -6.84 -5.41
N SER A 165 -9.46 -7.63 -6.37
CA SER A 165 -10.06 -7.11 -7.61
C SER A 165 -11.28 -6.24 -7.36
N ARG A 166 -12.15 -6.64 -6.41
CA ARG A 166 -13.30 -5.82 -5.97
C ARG A 166 -12.87 -4.55 -5.25
N GLY A 167 -11.77 -4.61 -4.50
CA GLY A 167 -11.22 -3.45 -3.82
C GLY A 167 -10.65 -2.41 -4.79
N VAL A 168 -10.20 -2.83 -5.98
CA VAL A 168 -9.71 -1.92 -7.02
C VAL A 168 -10.87 -1.32 -7.83
N CYS A 169 -11.98 -2.03 -8.00
CA CYS A 169 -13.20 -1.53 -8.63
C CYS A 169 -13.94 -0.54 -7.74
#